data_373a2728d61333cbf89cd46a5b487543
#
_entry.id   373a2728d61333cbf89cd46a5b487543
#
_cell.length_a   1.000
_cell.length_b   1.000
_cell.length_c   1.000
_cell.angle_alpha   90.00
_cell.angle_beta   90.00
_cell.angle_gamma   90.00
#
_symmetry.space_group_name_H-M   'P 1'
#
loop_
_entity.id
_entity.type
_entity.pdbx_description
1 polymer ?
#
loop_
_entity_poly.entity_id
_entity_poly.type
_entity_poly.pdbx_seq_one_letter_code
_entity_poly.pdbx_strand_id
1 'polypeptide(L)'
;MVGMLSDIGNVRKINEDSVGFYQSENFDIYVIADGMGGHNAGEVASKLAVDTTIDYVKSFVNFISIESMKDTLKSGIKSANEKIFNLSKNSSELNGMGTTITACLIKENKMIVANVGDSSCYIMKYDGIVKITKDHSLVQQLVDEGSITEEEAVSHPNKNIITRALGTNIDVDIDIFEANLSDTLKIILCTDGLSNGVSLNEMYDIIMNNSNQGACKQLIGLSKLKGGRDNISVIVFEGECEDDRNHAR
;
A
#
# COMPACT_ATOMS: atom_id res chain seq x y z
N MET A 1 -1.49 17.76 -3.13
CA MET A 1 -0.01 17.62 -2.93
C MET A 1 0.26 16.24 -2.33
N VAL A 2 1.30 15.50 -2.79
CA VAL A 2 1.64 14.15 -2.31
C VAL A 2 2.76 14.22 -1.29
N GLY A 3 2.63 13.50 -0.17
CA GLY A 3 3.72 13.14 0.72
C GLY A 3 4.08 11.68 0.50
N MET A 4 5.36 11.37 0.40
CA MET A 4 5.83 9.99 0.20
C MET A 4 7.19 9.82 0.86
N LEU A 5 7.36 8.73 1.61
CA LEU A 5 8.62 8.41 2.27
C LEU A 5 8.71 6.91 2.52
N SER A 6 9.92 6.38 2.35
CA SER A 6 10.30 5.01 2.69
C SER A 6 11.58 5.06 3.55
N ASP A 7 11.65 4.26 4.59
CA ASP A 7 12.76 4.20 5.54
C ASP A 7 13.08 2.74 5.90
N ILE A 8 14.34 2.43 6.03
CA ILE A 8 14.82 1.08 6.35
C ILE A 8 14.39 0.57 7.74
N GLY A 9 13.92 1.47 8.61
CA GLY A 9 13.67 1.16 10.02
C GLY A 9 14.93 1.12 10.87
N ASN A 10 14.84 0.51 12.07
CA ASN A 10 15.96 0.47 13.02
C ASN A 10 16.71 -0.87 13.00
N VAL A 11 16.14 -1.93 12.44
CA VAL A 11 16.63 -3.32 12.61
C VAL A 11 17.08 -3.94 11.29
N ARG A 12 16.37 -3.67 10.21
CA ARG A 12 16.67 -4.22 8.88
C ARG A 12 17.98 -3.64 8.34
N LYS A 13 18.66 -4.38 7.47
CA LYS A 13 19.91 -3.96 6.81
C LYS A 13 19.67 -3.47 5.38
N ILE A 14 18.54 -3.81 4.80
CA ILE A 14 18.12 -3.48 3.44
C ILE A 14 16.69 -2.99 3.52
N ASN A 15 16.35 -2.03 2.67
CA ASN A 15 14.97 -1.62 2.48
C ASN A 15 14.40 -2.34 1.28
N GLU A 16 13.50 -3.29 1.52
CA GLU A 16 12.83 -4.08 0.50
C GLU A 16 11.45 -3.49 0.12
N ASP A 17 11.03 -2.40 0.77
CA ASP A 17 9.85 -1.65 0.38
C ASP A 17 10.08 -0.82 -0.89
N SER A 18 9.04 -0.64 -1.68
CA SER A 18 9.02 0.27 -2.81
C SER A 18 7.72 1.08 -2.85
N VAL A 19 7.86 2.34 -3.23
CA VAL A 19 6.74 3.28 -3.33
C VAL A 19 6.83 4.07 -4.64
N GLY A 20 5.70 4.40 -5.23
CA GLY A 20 5.66 5.20 -6.44
C GLY A 20 4.30 5.80 -6.71
N PHE A 21 4.26 6.84 -7.51
CA PHE A 21 3.02 7.44 -8.01
C PHE A 21 3.20 8.07 -9.38
N TYR A 22 2.10 8.28 -10.06
CA TYR A 22 2.02 9.10 -11.27
C TYR A 22 0.73 9.89 -11.24
N GLN A 23 0.82 11.18 -11.55
CA GLN A 23 -0.32 12.11 -11.62
C GLN A 23 -0.43 12.69 -13.02
N SER A 24 -1.64 12.81 -13.52
CA SER A 24 -1.95 13.44 -14.79
C SER A 24 -3.29 14.19 -14.69
N GLU A 25 -3.68 14.88 -15.75
CA GLU A 25 -5.01 15.51 -15.85
C GLU A 25 -6.16 14.48 -15.95
N ASN A 26 -5.85 13.22 -16.32
CA ASN A 26 -6.87 12.21 -16.60
C ASN A 26 -7.06 11.21 -15.45
N PHE A 27 -6.01 10.94 -14.67
CA PHE A 27 -6.04 10.03 -13.53
C PHE A 27 -4.78 10.15 -12.68
N ASP A 28 -4.87 9.70 -11.45
CA ASP A 28 -3.74 9.53 -10.54
C ASP A 28 -3.62 8.07 -10.14
N ILE A 29 -2.38 7.58 -10.04
CA ILE A 29 -2.08 6.25 -9.49
C ILE A 29 -1.00 6.34 -8.42
N TYR A 30 -1.23 5.62 -7.31
CA TYR A 30 -0.31 5.50 -6.18
C TYR A 30 -0.12 4.02 -5.86
N VAL A 31 1.12 3.60 -5.66
CA VAL A 31 1.46 2.18 -5.46
C VAL A 31 2.47 2.06 -4.34
N ILE A 32 2.25 1.10 -3.46
CA ILE A 32 3.17 0.68 -2.41
C ILE A 32 3.32 -0.84 -2.44
N ALA A 33 4.52 -1.32 -2.16
CA ALA A 33 4.85 -2.73 -2.17
C ALA A 33 5.90 -3.04 -1.10
N ASP A 34 5.70 -4.13 -0.35
CA ASP A 34 6.61 -4.66 0.66
C ASP A 34 7.23 -5.94 0.10
N GLY A 35 8.53 -5.89 -0.11
CA GLY A 35 9.27 -6.97 -0.73
C GLY A 35 9.69 -8.04 0.27
N MET A 36 9.60 -9.29 -0.15
CA MET A 36 10.05 -10.43 0.63
C MET A 36 10.96 -11.35 -0.19
N GLY A 37 11.98 -11.91 0.47
CA GLY A 37 12.91 -12.85 -0.16
C GLY A 37 14.24 -12.87 0.56
N GLY A 38 15.14 -13.80 0.15
CA GLY A 38 16.52 -13.85 0.63
C GLY A 38 17.43 -12.99 -0.25
N HIS A 39 18.51 -12.42 0.32
CA HIS A 39 19.61 -11.76 -0.42
C HIS A 39 19.18 -10.70 -1.47
N ASN A 40 18.53 -9.62 -1.10
CA ASN A 40 18.09 -8.51 -1.97
C ASN A 40 16.97 -8.87 -2.98
N ALA A 41 16.40 -10.05 -2.89
CA ALA A 41 15.36 -10.48 -3.82
C ALA A 41 14.02 -9.73 -3.62
N GLY A 42 13.70 -9.36 -2.38
CA GLY A 42 12.51 -8.57 -2.03
C GLY A 42 12.55 -7.16 -2.63
N GLU A 43 13.70 -6.47 -2.56
CA GLU A 43 13.89 -5.14 -3.17
C GLU A 43 13.61 -5.16 -4.69
N VAL A 44 14.08 -6.21 -5.38
CA VAL A 44 13.83 -6.36 -6.81
C VAL A 44 12.35 -6.61 -7.08
N ALA A 45 11.70 -7.47 -6.28
CA ALA A 45 10.30 -7.81 -6.46
C ALA A 45 9.38 -6.59 -6.24
N SER A 46 9.56 -5.86 -5.13
CA SER A 46 8.75 -4.68 -4.80
C SER A 46 8.91 -3.57 -5.83
N LYS A 47 10.16 -3.33 -6.27
CA LYS A 47 10.43 -2.34 -7.32
C LYS A 47 9.77 -2.71 -8.64
N LEU A 48 9.88 -3.96 -9.07
CA LEU A 48 9.21 -4.44 -10.29
C LEU A 48 7.68 -4.34 -10.19
N ALA A 49 7.11 -4.62 -9.02
CA ALA A 49 5.68 -4.50 -8.79
C ALA A 49 5.21 -3.04 -8.98
N VAL A 50 5.88 -2.09 -8.34
CA VAL A 50 5.56 -0.66 -8.43
C VAL A 50 5.74 -0.15 -9.85
N ASP A 51 6.93 -0.31 -10.42
CA ASP A 51 7.28 0.25 -11.74
C ASP A 51 6.39 -0.34 -12.83
N THR A 52 6.21 -1.68 -12.87
CA THR A 52 5.39 -2.33 -13.91
C THR A 52 3.94 -1.93 -13.83
N THR A 53 3.35 -1.85 -12.61
CA THR A 53 1.95 -1.48 -12.45
C THR A 53 1.71 -0.03 -12.89
N ILE A 54 2.58 0.90 -12.48
CA ILE A 54 2.48 2.31 -12.90
C ILE A 54 2.65 2.44 -14.41
N ASP A 55 3.68 1.84 -15.00
CA ASP A 55 3.94 1.95 -16.44
C ASP A 55 2.83 1.32 -17.28
N TYR A 56 2.24 0.20 -16.82
CA TYR A 56 1.08 -0.39 -17.46
C TYR A 56 -0.10 0.58 -17.50
N VAL A 57 -0.48 1.13 -16.35
CA VAL A 57 -1.62 2.07 -16.24
C VAL A 57 -1.35 3.33 -17.06
N LYS A 58 -0.13 3.89 -17.03
CA LYS A 58 0.27 5.05 -17.84
C LYS A 58 0.11 4.82 -19.35
N SER A 59 0.30 3.59 -19.82
CA SER A 59 0.11 3.29 -21.25
C SER A 59 -1.32 3.50 -21.74
N PHE A 60 -2.29 3.57 -20.83
CA PHE A 60 -3.72 3.82 -21.10
C PHE A 60 -4.16 5.25 -20.77
N VAL A 61 -3.24 6.21 -20.56
CA VAL A 61 -3.54 7.57 -20.07
C VAL A 61 -4.70 8.28 -20.80
N ASN A 62 -4.85 8.06 -22.10
CA ASN A 62 -5.90 8.69 -22.91
C ASN A 62 -7.17 7.84 -23.04
N PHE A 63 -7.20 6.63 -22.49
CA PHE A 63 -8.25 5.65 -22.72
C PHE A 63 -8.92 5.13 -21.45
N ILE A 64 -8.42 5.49 -20.26
CA ILE A 64 -9.02 5.05 -19.00
C ILE A 64 -10.36 5.76 -18.82
N SER A 65 -11.44 4.98 -18.86
CA SER A 65 -12.76 5.39 -18.37
C SER A 65 -12.97 4.92 -16.93
N ILE A 66 -13.97 5.47 -16.25
CA ILE A 66 -14.35 5.03 -14.90
C ILE A 66 -14.66 3.53 -14.88
N GLU A 67 -15.35 3.03 -15.91
CA GLU A 67 -15.74 1.62 -16.04
C GLU A 67 -14.51 0.71 -16.23
N SER A 68 -13.47 1.19 -16.92
CA SER A 68 -12.27 0.40 -17.22
C SER A 68 -11.20 0.45 -16.14
N MET A 69 -11.30 1.35 -15.13
CA MET A 69 -10.28 1.52 -14.10
C MET A 69 -9.92 0.21 -13.38
N LYS A 70 -10.94 -0.54 -12.99
CA LYS A 70 -10.78 -1.82 -12.28
C LYS A 70 -9.97 -2.83 -13.10
N ASP A 71 -10.37 -3.03 -14.36
CA ASP A 71 -9.73 -4.02 -15.24
C ASP A 71 -8.33 -3.57 -15.63
N THR A 72 -8.12 -2.27 -15.84
CA THR A 72 -6.80 -1.70 -16.14
C THR A 72 -5.84 -1.91 -14.96
N LEU A 73 -6.27 -1.61 -13.73
CA LEU A 73 -5.43 -1.78 -12.55
C LEU A 73 -5.12 -3.27 -12.29
N LYS A 74 -6.13 -4.15 -12.38
CA LYS A 74 -5.94 -5.61 -12.28
C LYS A 74 -4.94 -6.13 -13.32
N SER A 75 -5.05 -5.68 -14.56
CA SER A 75 -4.17 -6.12 -15.64
C SER A 75 -2.72 -5.65 -15.42
N GLY A 76 -2.54 -4.43 -14.90
CA GLY A 76 -1.22 -3.92 -14.51
C GLY A 76 -0.56 -4.78 -13.44
N ILE A 77 -1.30 -5.13 -12.38
CA ILE A 77 -0.81 -5.98 -11.29
C ILE A 77 -0.54 -7.41 -11.78
N LYS A 78 -1.39 -7.98 -12.63
CA LYS A 78 -1.12 -9.30 -13.24
C LYS A 78 0.14 -9.29 -14.10
N SER A 79 0.37 -8.24 -14.88
CA SER A 79 1.61 -8.08 -15.65
C SER A 79 2.84 -7.99 -14.74
N ALA A 80 2.73 -7.29 -13.60
CA ALA A 80 3.79 -7.26 -12.59
C ALA A 80 4.04 -8.65 -11.99
N ASN A 81 2.98 -9.37 -11.60
CA ASN A 81 3.09 -10.73 -11.06
C ASN A 81 3.80 -11.68 -12.02
N GLU A 82 3.41 -11.67 -13.30
CA GLU A 82 4.03 -12.51 -14.32
C GLU A 82 5.53 -12.22 -14.48
N LYS A 83 5.92 -10.94 -14.51
CA LYS A 83 7.33 -10.54 -14.61
C LYS A 83 8.13 -11.02 -13.39
N ILE A 84 7.62 -10.80 -12.18
CA ILE A 84 8.28 -11.20 -10.93
C ILE A 84 8.43 -12.72 -10.88
N PHE A 85 7.35 -13.46 -11.17
CA PHE A 85 7.34 -14.92 -11.19
C PHE A 85 8.35 -15.48 -12.18
N ASN A 86 8.37 -14.99 -13.41
CA ASN A 86 9.28 -15.45 -14.46
C ASN A 86 10.74 -15.14 -14.09
N LEU A 87 11.03 -13.97 -13.53
CA LEU A 87 12.37 -13.60 -13.12
C LEU A 87 12.85 -14.46 -11.93
N SER A 88 11.98 -14.72 -10.96
CA SER A 88 12.24 -15.62 -9.83
C SER A 88 12.58 -17.05 -10.29
N LYS A 89 11.93 -17.56 -11.34
CA LYS A 89 12.20 -18.91 -11.86
C LYS A 89 13.48 -19.01 -12.70
N ASN A 90 13.88 -17.92 -13.34
CA ASN A 90 15.03 -17.89 -14.27
C ASN A 90 16.35 -17.45 -13.62
N SER A 91 16.34 -17.03 -12.36
CA SER A 91 17.52 -16.59 -11.62
C SER A 91 17.62 -17.30 -10.28
N SER A 92 18.73 -18.00 -10.04
CA SER A 92 18.99 -18.66 -8.76
C SER A 92 19.12 -17.68 -7.59
N GLU A 93 19.62 -16.45 -7.86
CA GLU A 93 19.80 -15.40 -6.86
C GLU A 93 18.46 -14.76 -6.44
N LEU A 94 17.46 -14.80 -7.31
CA LEU A 94 16.13 -14.23 -7.10
C LEU A 94 15.06 -15.29 -6.84
N ASN A 95 15.48 -16.54 -6.64
CA ASN A 95 14.53 -17.63 -6.40
C ASN A 95 13.74 -17.42 -5.11
N GLY A 96 12.42 -17.54 -5.22
CA GLY A 96 11.51 -17.34 -4.09
C GLY A 96 11.24 -15.88 -3.73
N MET A 97 11.67 -14.91 -4.55
CA MET A 97 11.26 -13.51 -4.33
C MET A 97 9.77 -13.34 -4.51
N GLY A 98 9.21 -12.43 -3.73
CA GLY A 98 7.83 -12.02 -3.81
C GLY A 98 7.65 -10.62 -3.24
N THR A 99 6.43 -10.11 -3.32
CA THR A 99 6.10 -8.80 -2.75
C THR A 99 4.61 -8.66 -2.53
N THR A 100 4.22 -7.86 -1.56
CA THR A 100 2.85 -7.32 -1.50
C THR A 100 2.65 -6.28 -2.60
N ILE A 101 1.42 -5.88 -2.83
CA ILE A 101 1.09 -4.64 -3.54
C ILE A 101 -0.23 -4.08 -3.04
N THR A 102 -0.25 -2.79 -2.75
CA THR A 102 -1.47 -2.00 -2.57
C THR A 102 -1.41 -0.82 -3.54
N ALA A 103 -2.37 -0.75 -4.44
CA ALA A 103 -2.42 0.28 -5.49
C ALA A 103 -3.77 0.99 -5.51
N CYS A 104 -3.75 2.32 -5.60
CA CYS A 104 -4.92 3.16 -5.77
C CYS A 104 -4.90 3.83 -7.15
N LEU A 105 -5.95 3.67 -7.92
CA LEU A 105 -6.19 4.38 -9.17
C LEU A 105 -7.39 5.32 -8.97
N ILE A 106 -7.18 6.61 -9.23
CA ILE A 106 -8.18 7.66 -9.01
C ILE A 106 -8.48 8.36 -10.33
N LYS A 107 -9.75 8.53 -10.59
CA LYS A 107 -10.26 9.37 -11.67
C LYS A 107 -11.51 10.09 -11.18
N GLU A 108 -11.50 11.43 -11.31
CA GLU A 108 -12.57 12.24 -10.71
C GLU A 108 -12.71 11.87 -9.23
N ASN A 109 -13.92 11.78 -8.70
CA ASN A 109 -14.19 11.42 -7.30
C ASN A 109 -14.26 9.91 -7.03
N LYS A 110 -13.82 9.06 -7.97
CA LYS A 110 -13.81 7.60 -7.81
C LYS A 110 -12.41 7.06 -7.61
N MET A 111 -12.28 6.14 -6.65
CA MET A 111 -11.06 5.42 -6.34
C MET A 111 -11.30 3.92 -6.45
N ILE A 112 -10.40 3.25 -7.16
CA ILE A 112 -10.25 1.78 -7.15
C ILE A 112 -8.99 1.45 -6.38
N VAL A 113 -9.12 0.60 -5.37
CA VAL A 113 -7.99 0.05 -4.61
C VAL A 113 -7.84 -1.41 -4.96
N ALA A 114 -6.64 -1.82 -5.33
CA ALA A 114 -6.27 -3.21 -5.54
C ALA A 114 -5.26 -3.64 -4.48
N ASN A 115 -5.47 -4.81 -3.88
CA ASN A 115 -4.62 -5.32 -2.80
C ASN A 115 -4.22 -6.77 -3.00
N VAL A 116 -2.93 -7.07 -2.75
CA VAL A 116 -2.36 -8.40 -2.56
C VAL A 116 -1.32 -8.31 -1.44
N GLY A 117 -1.56 -9.00 -0.32
CA GLY A 117 -0.70 -8.96 0.85
C GLY A 117 -1.34 -8.20 2.03
N ASP A 118 -0.51 -7.69 2.92
CA ASP A 118 -0.89 -7.04 4.18
C ASP A 118 -0.50 -5.55 4.26
N SER A 119 0.04 -4.98 3.18
CA SER A 119 0.10 -3.53 3.02
C SER A 119 -1.31 -2.96 2.93
N SER A 120 -1.51 -1.73 3.41
CA SER A 120 -2.84 -1.21 3.70
C SER A 120 -3.16 0.10 2.99
N CYS A 121 -4.43 0.27 2.65
CA CYS A 121 -5.02 1.54 2.24
C CYS A 121 -6.06 2.01 3.28
N TYR A 122 -5.99 3.28 3.65
CA TYR A 122 -6.94 3.93 4.54
C TYR A 122 -7.52 5.18 3.88
N ILE A 123 -8.77 5.47 4.22
CA ILE A 123 -9.43 6.75 3.94
C ILE A 123 -9.60 7.51 5.25
N MET A 124 -9.25 8.78 5.24
CA MET A 124 -9.42 9.69 6.35
C MET A 124 -10.54 10.67 6.05
N LYS A 125 -11.49 10.77 6.97
CA LYS A 125 -12.60 11.72 7.00
C LYS A 125 -12.52 12.58 8.25
N TYR A 126 -13.44 13.55 8.41
CA TYR A 126 -13.48 14.39 9.61
C TYR A 126 -13.74 13.60 10.91
N ASP A 127 -14.42 12.49 10.83
CA ASP A 127 -14.81 11.63 11.96
C ASP A 127 -13.84 10.48 12.24
N GLY A 128 -12.78 10.31 11.45
CA GLY A 128 -11.76 9.30 11.69
C GLY A 128 -11.07 8.74 10.46
N ILE A 129 -10.35 7.65 10.68
CA ILE A 129 -9.67 6.86 9.64
C ILE A 129 -10.33 5.49 9.55
N VAL A 130 -10.60 5.05 8.31
CA VAL A 130 -11.16 3.73 8.01
C VAL A 130 -10.20 2.97 7.10
N LYS A 131 -9.87 1.73 7.46
CA LYS A 131 -9.13 0.79 6.61
C LYS A 131 -10.04 0.30 5.49
N ILE A 132 -9.57 0.39 4.25
CA ILE A 132 -10.30 -0.04 3.04
C ILE A 132 -9.89 -1.45 2.64
N THR A 133 -8.60 -1.76 2.75
CA THR A 133 -8.06 -3.08 2.39
C THR A 133 -8.28 -4.09 3.50
N LYS A 134 -8.31 -5.36 3.11
CA LYS A 134 -8.29 -6.51 4.01
C LYS A 134 -6.98 -7.25 3.82
N ASP A 135 -6.32 -7.61 4.93
CA ASP A 135 -5.01 -8.21 4.87
C ASP A 135 -5.07 -9.68 4.41
N HIS A 136 -4.16 -10.07 3.56
CA HIS A 136 -3.94 -11.47 3.24
C HIS A 136 -2.88 -12.05 4.19
N SER A 137 -3.26 -12.21 5.45
CA SER A 137 -2.42 -12.76 6.51
C SER A 137 -3.11 -13.94 7.19
N LEU A 138 -2.30 -14.79 7.84
CA LEU A 138 -2.80 -15.92 8.61
C LEU A 138 -3.76 -15.47 9.71
N VAL A 139 -3.41 -14.39 10.41
CA VAL A 139 -4.24 -13.88 11.51
C VAL A 139 -5.57 -13.34 11.01
N GLN A 140 -5.61 -12.70 9.85
CA GLN A 140 -6.85 -12.25 9.26
C GLN A 140 -7.77 -13.44 8.88
N GLN A 141 -7.20 -14.52 8.37
CA GLN A 141 -7.99 -15.74 8.11
C GLN A 141 -8.58 -16.33 9.40
N LEU A 142 -7.81 -16.37 10.49
CA LEU A 142 -8.29 -16.84 11.79
C LEU A 142 -9.40 -15.94 12.37
N VAL A 143 -9.32 -14.63 12.16
CA VAL A 143 -10.39 -13.68 12.53
C VAL A 143 -11.65 -13.96 11.70
N ASP A 144 -11.52 -14.12 10.40
CA ASP A 144 -12.65 -14.40 9.50
C ASP A 144 -13.36 -15.70 9.82
N GLU A 145 -12.63 -16.72 10.25
CA GLU A 145 -13.15 -18.01 10.70
C GLU A 145 -13.76 -17.96 12.12
N GLY A 146 -13.60 -16.83 12.82
CA GLY A 146 -14.03 -16.67 14.20
C GLY A 146 -13.17 -17.43 15.22
N SER A 147 -11.97 -17.86 14.83
CA SER A 147 -11.05 -18.61 15.69
C SER A 147 -10.34 -17.71 16.70
N ILE A 148 -10.11 -16.45 16.36
CA ILE A 148 -9.57 -15.41 17.23
C ILE A 148 -10.29 -14.08 17.01
N THR A 149 -10.22 -13.16 17.97
CA THR A 149 -10.72 -11.79 17.84
C THR A 149 -9.71 -10.89 17.11
N GLU A 150 -10.15 -9.69 16.66
CA GLU A 150 -9.24 -8.68 16.09
C GLU A 150 -8.18 -8.23 17.11
N GLU A 151 -8.56 -8.12 18.40
CA GLU A 151 -7.63 -7.75 19.47
C GLU A 151 -6.55 -8.83 19.69
N GLU A 152 -6.92 -10.12 19.64
CA GLU A 152 -6.00 -11.24 19.74
C GLU A 152 -5.04 -11.29 18.52
N ALA A 153 -5.52 -10.94 17.33
CA ALA A 153 -4.72 -10.89 16.11
C ALA A 153 -3.54 -9.91 16.21
N VAL A 154 -3.72 -8.75 16.84
CA VAL A 154 -2.69 -7.71 17.01
C VAL A 154 -1.45 -8.25 17.74
N SER A 155 -1.63 -9.12 18.74
CA SER A 155 -0.55 -9.68 19.57
C SER A 155 -0.15 -11.11 19.16
N HIS A 156 -0.74 -11.66 18.12
CA HIS A 156 -0.54 -13.05 17.72
C HIS A 156 0.91 -13.30 17.23
N PRO A 157 1.58 -14.41 17.64
CA PRO A 157 2.97 -14.68 17.27
C PRO A 157 3.21 -14.80 15.77
N ASN A 158 2.20 -15.22 15.01
CA ASN A 158 2.26 -15.42 13.56
C ASN A 158 1.59 -14.26 12.76
N LYS A 159 1.47 -13.06 13.33
CA LYS A 159 0.77 -11.94 12.69
C LYS A 159 1.42 -11.47 11.38
N ASN A 160 2.72 -11.70 11.21
CA ASN A 160 3.46 -11.31 10.01
C ASN A 160 3.50 -12.42 8.93
N ILE A 161 2.71 -13.50 9.07
CA ILE A 161 2.62 -14.53 8.03
C ILE A 161 1.62 -14.11 6.98
N ILE A 162 2.10 -13.70 5.82
CA ILE A 162 1.25 -13.39 4.67
C ILE A 162 0.85 -14.67 3.93
N THR A 163 -0.37 -14.70 3.42
CA THR A 163 -0.95 -15.87 2.73
C THR A 163 -1.08 -15.66 1.22
N ARG A 164 -0.86 -14.43 0.74
CA ARG A 164 -0.91 -14.09 -0.68
C ARG A 164 0.10 -13.00 -1.02
N ALA A 165 0.89 -13.21 -2.09
CA ALA A 165 1.89 -12.27 -2.58
C ALA A 165 2.13 -12.44 -4.07
N LEU A 166 2.62 -11.38 -4.73
CA LEU A 166 3.07 -11.41 -6.12
C LEU A 166 4.37 -12.22 -6.23
N GLY A 167 4.57 -12.87 -7.39
CA GLY A 167 5.79 -13.60 -7.71
C GLY A 167 5.88 -15.03 -7.14
N THR A 168 4.96 -15.40 -6.26
CA THR A 168 4.94 -16.75 -5.64
C THR A 168 4.27 -17.78 -6.53
N ASN A 169 3.24 -17.39 -7.26
CA ASN A 169 2.49 -18.23 -8.19
C ASN A 169 2.30 -17.51 -9.53
N ILE A 170 2.05 -18.30 -10.60
CA ILE A 170 1.81 -17.72 -11.94
C ILE A 170 0.54 -16.87 -11.96
N ASP A 171 -0.50 -17.32 -11.27
CA ASP A 171 -1.74 -16.58 -11.09
C ASP A 171 -1.85 -16.07 -9.65
N VAL A 172 -2.45 -14.90 -9.49
CA VAL A 172 -2.70 -14.27 -8.20
C VAL A 172 -4.12 -13.69 -8.17
N ASP A 173 -4.83 -13.96 -7.07
CA ASP A 173 -6.10 -13.31 -6.78
C ASP A 173 -5.86 -11.92 -6.23
N ILE A 174 -6.50 -10.92 -6.86
CA ILE A 174 -6.37 -9.51 -6.52
C ILE A 174 -7.69 -9.03 -5.94
N ASP A 175 -7.70 -8.62 -4.69
CA ASP A 175 -8.86 -8.02 -4.07
C ASP A 175 -9.04 -6.59 -4.57
N ILE A 176 -10.29 -6.22 -4.86
CA ILE A 176 -10.64 -4.89 -5.37
C ILE A 176 -11.68 -4.26 -4.45
N PHE A 177 -11.40 -3.02 -4.07
CA PHE A 177 -12.29 -2.17 -3.29
C PHE A 177 -12.59 -0.91 -4.10
N GLU A 178 -13.79 -0.39 -3.96
CA GLU A 178 -14.24 0.82 -4.64
C GLU A 178 -14.64 1.85 -3.59
N ALA A 179 -14.25 3.09 -3.76
CA ALA A 179 -14.63 4.19 -2.88
C ALA A 179 -15.00 5.44 -3.68
N ASN A 180 -15.91 6.23 -3.10
CA ASN A 180 -16.17 7.58 -3.54
C ASN A 180 -15.44 8.56 -2.60
N LEU A 181 -14.76 9.54 -3.17
CA LEU A 181 -13.87 10.44 -2.45
C LEU A 181 -14.53 11.77 -2.04
N SER A 182 -15.83 11.97 -2.31
CA SER A 182 -16.51 13.28 -2.11
C SER A 182 -16.45 13.82 -0.68
N ASP A 183 -16.27 12.97 0.33
CA ASP A 183 -16.13 13.34 1.75
C ASP A 183 -14.79 12.90 2.34
N THR A 184 -13.81 12.60 1.48
CA THR A 184 -12.49 12.13 1.87
C THR A 184 -11.50 13.28 1.96
N LEU A 185 -10.91 13.46 3.13
CA LEU A 185 -9.85 14.47 3.36
C LEU A 185 -8.50 14.01 2.82
N LYS A 186 -8.10 12.81 3.22
CA LYS A 186 -6.80 12.21 2.84
C LYS A 186 -6.96 10.73 2.56
N ILE A 187 -6.04 10.22 1.75
CA ILE A 187 -5.84 8.79 1.53
C ILE A 187 -4.42 8.43 1.97
N ILE A 188 -4.28 7.27 2.61
CA ILE A 188 -3.02 6.77 3.14
C ILE A 188 -2.76 5.38 2.61
N LEU A 189 -1.59 5.16 2.00
CA LEU A 189 -1.05 3.83 1.73
C LEU A 189 0.14 3.59 2.65
N CYS A 190 0.27 2.42 3.25
CA CYS A 190 1.45 2.08 4.03
C CYS A 190 1.74 0.57 4.04
N THR A 191 3.01 0.25 4.27
CA THR A 191 3.45 -1.11 4.58
C THR A 191 3.18 -1.47 6.04
N ASP A 192 3.27 -2.73 6.38
CA ASP A 192 2.97 -3.28 7.72
C ASP A 192 3.91 -2.71 8.79
N GLY A 193 5.14 -2.33 8.42
CA GLY A 193 6.08 -1.65 9.32
C GLY A 193 5.55 -0.33 9.89
N LEU A 194 4.61 0.34 9.23
CA LEU A 194 3.90 1.48 9.81
C LEU A 194 2.69 1.01 10.63
N SER A 195 1.78 0.24 10.03
CA SER A 195 0.49 -0.10 10.64
C SER A 195 0.63 -1.01 11.87
N ASN A 196 1.69 -1.80 11.95
CA ASN A 196 2.03 -2.59 13.14
C ASN A 196 2.50 -1.76 14.34
N GLY A 197 2.99 -0.55 14.12
CA GLY A 197 3.58 0.31 15.15
C GLY A 197 2.74 1.53 15.52
N VAL A 198 1.93 2.05 14.60
CA VAL A 198 1.19 3.31 14.76
C VAL A 198 -0.31 3.03 14.70
N SER A 199 -1.02 3.41 15.75
CA SER A 199 -2.48 3.24 15.83
C SER A 199 -3.22 4.23 14.90
N LEU A 200 -4.48 3.91 14.57
CA LEU A 200 -5.31 4.76 13.72
C LEU A 200 -5.51 6.17 14.31
N ASN A 201 -5.65 6.29 15.64
CA ASN A 201 -5.79 7.60 16.30
C ASN A 201 -4.51 8.43 16.16
N GLU A 202 -3.33 7.82 16.34
CA GLU A 202 -2.06 8.51 16.14
C GLU A 202 -1.84 8.92 14.68
N MET A 203 -2.23 8.05 13.73
CA MET A 203 -2.21 8.40 12.30
C MET A 203 -3.10 9.61 12.03
N TYR A 204 -4.33 9.60 12.55
CA TYR A 204 -5.28 10.70 12.40
C TYR A 204 -4.70 12.02 12.91
N ASP A 205 -4.24 12.03 14.16
CA ASP A 205 -3.72 13.25 14.80
C ASP A 205 -2.51 13.81 14.05
N ILE A 206 -1.60 12.94 13.62
CA ILE A 206 -0.41 13.36 12.87
C ILE A 206 -0.81 13.93 11.50
N ILE A 207 -1.68 13.25 10.76
CA ILE A 207 -2.04 13.67 9.41
C ILE A 207 -2.85 14.95 9.42
N MET A 208 -3.77 15.10 10.38
CA MET A 208 -4.60 16.31 10.52
C MET A 208 -3.79 17.57 10.83
N ASN A 209 -2.68 17.44 11.54
CA ASN A 209 -1.90 18.57 12.04
C ASN A 209 -0.65 18.89 11.20
N ASN A 210 -0.44 18.19 10.09
CA ASN A 210 0.77 18.35 9.27
C ASN A 210 0.45 18.40 7.77
N SER A 211 1.39 18.95 7.00
CA SER A 211 1.40 18.74 5.55
C SER A 211 1.64 17.26 5.24
N ASN A 212 1.21 16.77 4.07
CA ASN A 212 1.35 15.36 3.71
C ASN A 212 2.79 14.85 3.86
N GLN A 213 3.78 15.62 3.39
CA GLN A 213 5.19 15.25 3.56
C GLN A 213 5.66 15.32 5.01
N GLY A 214 5.15 16.28 5.79
CA GLY A 214 5.40 16.40 7.22
C GLY A 214 4.81 15.22 8.00
N ALA A 215 3.58 14.81 7.64
CA ALA A 215 2.92 13.65 8.21
C ALA A 215 3.71 12.36 7.95
N CYS A 216 4.16 12.12 6.70
CA CYS A 216 5.00 10.96 6.40
C CYS A 216 6.25 10.89 7.27
N LYS A 217 6.96 12.02 7.47
CA LYS A 217 8.14 12.08 8.33
C LYS A 217 7.82 11.76 9.79
N GLN A 218 6.73 12.30 10.33
CA GLN A 218 6.34 12.07 11.72
C GLN A 218 5.84 10.65 11.95
N LEU A 219 5.07 10.08 11.01
CA LEU A 219 4.58 8.70 11.07
C LEU A 219 5.74 7.70 11.11
N ILE A 220 6.71 7.84 10.21
CA ILE A 220 7.93 7.00 10.21
C ILE A 220 8.73 7.22 11.50
N GLY A 221 8.92 8.47 11.92
CA GLY A 221 9.60 8.78 13.18
C GLY A 221 8.95 8.11 14.38
N LEU A 222 7.60 8.14 14.47
CA LEU A 222 6.86 7.49 15.54
C LEU A 222 6.99 5.96 15.49
N SER A 223 6.86 5.34 14.30
CA SER A 223 7.05 3.89 14.15
C SER A 223 8.48 3.48 14.60
N LYS A 224 9.50 4.27 14.22
CA LYS A 224 10.90 4.02 14.67
C LYS A 224 11.06 4.16 16.18
N LEU A 225 10.43 5.15 16.82
CA LEU A 225 10.42 5.31 18.28
C LEU A 225 9.78 4.12 19.00
N LYS A 226 8.78 3.48 18.39
CA LYS A 226 8.10 2.29 18.90
C LYS A 226 8.81 0.97 18.55
N GLY A 227 9.98 1.06 17.96
CA GLY A 227 10.84 -0.10 17.69
C GLY A 227 11.40 -0.14 16.28
N GLY A 228 10.63 0.24 15.24
CA GLY A 228 11.06 0.28 13.84
C GLY A 228 11.66 -1.05 13.38
N ARG A 229 10.97 -2.16 13.65
CA ARG A 229 11.51 -3.51 13.45
C ARG A 229 11.57 -3.94 11.99
N ASP A 230 10.81 -3.25 11.14
CA ASP A 230 10.72 -3.51 9.69
C ASP A 230 11.03 -2.28 8.87
N ASN A 231 11.06 -2.44 7.54
CA ASN A 231 11.00 -1.35 6.59
C ASN A 231 9.67 -0.60 6.77
N ILE A 232 9.66 0.71 6.61
CA ILE A 232 8.49 1.54 6.90
C ILE A 232 8.25 2.47 5.74
N SER A 233 7.17 2.27 5.02
CA SER A 233 6.82 3.11 3.87
C SER A 233 5.42 3.66 3.99
N VAL A 234 5.24 4.90 3.53
CA VAL A 234 3.96 5.59 3.57
C VAL A 234 3.80 6.58 2.43
N ILE A 235 2.60 6.64 1.86
CA ILE A 235 2.16 7.67 0.93
C ILE A 235 0.91 8.31 1.55
N VAL A 236 0.87 9.67 1.60
CA VAL A 236 -0.29 10.46 2.03
C VAL A 236 -0.61 11.46 0.94
N PHE A 237 -1.85 11.50 0.49
CA PHE A 237 -2.29 12.43 -0.54
C PHE A 237 -3.72 12.92 -0.29
N GLU A 238 -4.10 14.00 -0.99
CA GLU A 238 -5.39 14.65 -0.83
C GLU A 238 -6.52 13.77 -1.35
N GLY A 239 -7.66 13.78 -0.62
CA GLY A 239 -8.95 13.38 -1.16
C GLY A 239 -9.63 14.52 -1.92
N GLU A 240 -10.91 14.38 -2.24
CA GLU A 240 -11.71 15.39 -2.96
C GLU A 240 -12.36 16.43 -2.03
N CYS A 241 -12.36 16.18 -0.72
CA CYS A 241 -12.89 17.12 0.25
C CYS A 241 -11.87 18.22 0.54
N GLU A 242 -12.16 19.46 0.19
CA GLU A 242 -11.32 20.61 0.53
C GLU A 242 -11.30 20.79 2.06
N ASP A 243 -10.11 20.85 2.63
CA ASP A 243 -9.93 21.23 4.03
C ASP A 243 -10.19 22.75 4.17
N ASP A 244 -11.36 23.12 4.70
CA ASP A 244 -11.78 24.52 4.92
C ASP A 244 -10.74 25.35 5.71
N ARG A 245 -9.77 24.70 6.40
CA ARG A 245 -8.68 25.37 7.12
C ARG A 245 -7.65 26.02 6.20
N ASN A 246 -7.59 25.68 4.92
CA ASN A 246 -6.70 26.33 3.95
C ASN A 246 -7.24 27.64 3.39
N HIS A 247 -8.50 27.99 3.65
CA HIS A 247 -9.13 29.25 3.20
C HIS A 247 -9.06 30.39 4.25
N ALA A 248 -8.48 30.10 5.43
CA ALA A 248 -8.35 31.05 6.55
C ALA A 248 -6.95 31.68 6.69
N ARG A 249 -6.18 31.79 5.60
CA ARG A 249 -4.88 32.49 5.58
C ARG A 249 -4.84 33.60 4.56
#